data_08a80ed171f12251809f2fbd6a84154b
#
_entry.id   08a80ed171f12251809f2fbd6a84154b
#
_cell.length_a   1.000
_cell.length_b   1.000
_cell.length_c   1.000
_cell.angle_alpha   90.00
_cell.angle_beta   90.00
_cell.angle_gamma   90.00
#
_symmetry.space_group_name_H-M   'P 1'
#
loop_
_entity.id
_entity.type
_entity.pdbx_description
1 polymer ?
#
loop_
_entity_poly.entity_id
_entity_poly.type
_entity_poly.pdbx_seq_one_letter_code
_entity_poly.pdbx_strand_id
1 'polypeptide(L)'
;MSQSKASGRKSVAGMGSIRKKEKVINGKAYTYYEARYTVGIDPGTGKQIQKSISGKTQREVTRRLKEITTSIDTGTYLPSCKLTAGEWLNTWISEYTADWKPLTVSNYSKQIKKHLIPRLGAAKLEDLDTHTIQLFYNSLTKSGLAPKTVKNIHGVLHAALEQAISNGYIHKNPTAGCKLPKVVRPEIKPLEPEEIARMLKEAKKDAYDNLFIVAMFTGMRQGELLGLSWDNVNFKTGQITIKQQLHD
;
A
#
# COMPACT_ATOMS: atom_id res chain seq x y z
N MET A 1 -30.14 -52.25 27.00
CA MET A 1 -29.04 -51.53 27.62
C MET A 1 -27.92 -51.37 26.60
N SER A 2 -27.86 -50.24 25.93
CA SER A 2 -26.86 -49.97 24.90
C SER A 2 -25.81 -49.04 25.50
N GLN A 3 -24.58 -49.54 25.68
CA GLN A 3 -23.44 -48.77 26.18
C GLN A 3 -22.88 -47.91 25.04
N SER A 4 -22.98 -46.59 25.19
CA SER A 4 -22.33 -45.64 24.31
C SER A 4 -20.81 -45.65 24.60
N LYS A 5 -20.00 -46.12 23.66
CA LYS A 5 -18.53 -45.99 23.69
C LYS A 5 -18.14 -44.52 23.56
N ALA A 6 -17.71 -43.91 24.67
CA ALA A 6 -17.06 -42.64 24.66
C ALA A 6 -15.74 -42.72 23.87
N SER A 7 -15.67 -42.06 22.68
CA SER A 7 -14.43 -41.95 21.89
C SER A 7 -13.44 -41.05 22.65
N GLY A 8 -12.30 -41.62 23.03
CA GLY A 8 -11.28 -40.96 23.84
C GLY A 8 -10.78 -39.64 23.22
N ARG A 9 -10.92 -38.57 24.00
CA ARG A 9 -10.29 -37.28 23.74
C ARG A 9 -8.77 -37.41 23.91
N LYS A 10 -8.01 -37.44 22.83
CA LYS A 10 -6.56 -37.23 22.91
C LYS A 10 -6.31 -35.74 22.98
N SER A 11 -6.14 -35.18 24.16
CA SER A 11 -5.64 -33.84 24.37
C SER A 11 -4.11 -33.89 24.31
N VAL A 12 -3.51 -33.08 23.43
CA VAL A 12 -2.08 -32.78 23.47
C VAL A 12 -1.93 -31.64 24.47
N ALA A 13 -1.06 -31.80 25.47
CA ALA A 13 -0.85 -30.78 26.50
C ALA A 13 -0.49 -29.44 25.87
N GLY A 14 -1.24 -28.37 26.18
CA GLY A 14 -1.04 -27.02 25.60
C GLY A 14 -1.68 -26.78 24.23
N MET A 15 -2.20 -27.80 23.54
CA MET A 15 -2.91 -27.67 22.28
C MET A 15 -4.39 -28.02 22.42
N GLY A 16 -5.27 -27.25 21.77
CA GLY A 16 -6.72 -27.51 21.79
C GLY A 16 -7.12 -28.90 21.32
N SER A 17 -8.34 -29.36 21.68
CA SER A 17 -8.82 -30.69 21.32
C SER A 17 -9.15 -30.83 19.85
N ILE A 18 -8.63 -31.88 19.20
CA ILE A 18 -8.98 -32.26 17.81
C ILE A 18 -10.22 -33.17 17.86
N ARG A 19 -11.24 -32.83 17.09
CA ARG A 19 -12.49 -33.58 17.00
C ARG A 19 -12.69 -34.11 15.58
N LYS A 20 -13.09 -35.37 15.47
CA LYS A 20 -13.59 -35.96 14.22
C LYS A 20 -15.02 -35.49 14.01
N LYS A 21 -15.32 -34.98 12.82
CA LYS A 21 -16.65 -34.53 12.40
C LYS A 21 -17.04 -35.18 11.09
N GLU A 22 -18.33 -35.30 10.87
CA GLU A 22 -18.90 -35.81 9.65
C GLU A 22 -19.83 -34.75 9.05
N LYS A 23 -19.79 -34.61 7.72
CA LYS A 23 -20.65 -33.71 6.96
C LYS A 23 -21.18 -34.47 5.75
N VAL A 24 -22.49 -34.41 5.56
CA VAL A 24 -23.14 -34.98 4.38
C VAL A 24 -23.23 -33.90 3.29
N ILE A 25 -22.69 -34.16 2.11
CA ILE A 25 -22.77 -33.28 0.95
C ILE A 25 -23.28 -34.13 -0.23
N ASN A 26 -24.38 -33.73 -0.84
CA ASN A 26 -25.01 -34.46 -1.95
C ASN A 26 -25.22 -35.95 -1.64
N GLY A 27 -25.73 -36.28 -0.45
CA GLY A 27 -26.02 -37.65 0.00
C GLY A 27 -24.79 -38.49 0.37
N LYS A 28 -23.56 -37.97 0.25
CA LYS A 28 -22.33 -38.67 0.64
C LYS A 28 -21.78 -38.13 1.96
N ALA A 29 -21.44 -39.03 2.89
CA ALA A 29 -20.83 -38.66 4.16
C ALA A 29 -19.31 -38.45 3.98
N TYR A 30 -18.84 -37.30 4.40
CA TYR A 30 -17.43 -36.93 4.42
C TYR A 30 -16.96 -36.74 5.85
N THR A 31 -15.91 -37.46 6.22
CA THR A 31 -15.25 -37.30 7.51
C THR A 31 -14.14 -36.26 7.42
N TYR A 32 -14.08 -35.32 8.37
CA TYR A 32 -13.01 -34.36 8.55
C TYR A 32 -12.66 -34.17 10.00
N TYR A 33 -11.49 -33.59 10.24
CA TYR A 33 -11.00 -33.28 11.57
C TYR A 33 -11.00 -31.78 11.78
N GLU A 34 -11.42 -31.32 12.95
CA GLU A 34 -11.47 -29.93 13.34
C GLU A 34 -10.77 -29.71 14.66
N ALA A 35 -9.95 -28.67 14.75
CA ALA A 35 -9.36 -28.18 16.00
C ALA A 35 -9.73 -26.73 16.23
N ARG A 36 -9.91 -26.35 17.49
CA ARG A 36 -10.11 -24.97 17.92
C ARG A 36 -8.89 -24.48 18.67
N TYR A 37 -8.54 -23.22 18.45
CA TYR A 37 -7.44 -22.53 19.13
C TYR A 37 -7.85 -21.11 19.51
N THR A 38 -7.26 -20.58 20.59
CA THR A 38 -7.49 -19.22 21.06
C THR A 38 -6.42 -18.31 20.46
N VAL A 39 -6.85 -17.21 19.84
CA VAL A 39 -5.96 -16.20 19.22
C VAL A 39 -5.61 -15.11 20.22
N GLY A 40 -6.51 -14.81 21.17
CA GLY A 40 -6.34 -13.76 22.15
C GLY A 40 -7.63 -13.55 22.94
N ILE A 41 -7.68 -12.42 23.65
CA ILE A 41 -8.84 -11.98 24.42
C ILE A 41 -9.36 -10.69 23.77
N ASP A 42 -10.66 -10.61 23.54
CA ASP A 42 -11.31 -9.40 23.06
C ASP A 42 -11.22 -8.31 24.16
N PRO A 43 -10.55 -7.18 23.91
CA PRO A 43 -10.35 -6.15 24.92
C PRO A 43 -11.66 -5.45 25.35
N GLY A 44 -12.70 -5.48 24.52
CA GLY A 44 -14.01 -4.86 24.83
C GLY A 44 -14.92 -5.75 25.67
N THR A 45 -14.83 -7.06 25.49
CA THR A 45 -15.75 -8.03 26.14
C THR A 45 -15.08 -8.98 27.13
N GLY A 46 -13.74 -9.02 27.18
CA GLY A 46 -12.96 -9.95 27.99
C GLY A 46 -13.08 -11.42 27.56
N LYS A 47 -13.76 -11.72 26.46
CA LYS A 47 -13.99 -13.10 26.00
C LYS A 47 -12.82 -13.57 25.11
N GLN A 48 -12.56 -14.88 25.18
CA GLN A 48 -11.57 -15.50 24.31
C GLN A 48 -12.02 -15.48 22.84
N ILE A 49 -11.13 -14.97 21.95
CA ILE A 49 -11.31 -15.04 20.50
C ILE A 49 -10.83 -16.42 20.06
N GLN A 50 -11.78 -17.29 19.70
CA GLN A 50 -11.49 -18.65 19.25
C GLN A 50 -11.65 -18.76 17.73
N LYS A 51 -10.71 -19.44 17.08
CA LYS A 51 -10.78 -19.84 15.67
C LYS A 51 -10.69 -21.34 15.54
N SER A 52 -11.13 -21.87 14.39
CA SER A 52 -11.06 -23.29 14.08
C SER A 52 -10.31 -23.53 12.78
N ILE A 53 -9.61 -24.66 12.72
CA ILE A 53 -9.00 -25.19 11.51
C ILE A 53 -9.58 -26.57 11.24
N SER A 54 -9.73 -26.94 9.98
CA SER A 54 -10.18 -28.25 9.55
C SER A 54 -9.26 -28.84 8.51
N GLY A 55 -9.23 -30.18 8.42
CA GLY A 55 -8.44 -30.91 7.44
C GLY A 55 -8.98 -32.31 7.23
N LYS A 56 -8.52 -32.96 6.16
CA LYS A 56 -8.95 -34.33 5.82
C LYS A 56 -8.40 -35.39 6.78
N THR A 57 -7.24 -35.14 7.36
CA THR A 57 -6.57 -36.09 8.26
C THR A 57 -6.25 -35.41 9.61
N GLN A 58 -6.24 -36.22 10.67
CA GLN A 58 -5.85 -35.74 12.00
C GLN A 58 -4.42 -35.22 12.02
N ARG A 59 -3.50 -35.89 11.31
CA ARG A 59 -2.08 -35.48 11.22
C ARG A 59 -1.91 -34.09 10.59
N GLU A 60 -2.66 -33.78 9.53
CA GLU A 60 -2.67 -32.47 8.88
C GLU A 60 -3.13 -31.38 9.86
N VAL A 61 -4.25 -31.62 10.56
CA VAL A 61 -4.79 -30.65 11.52
C VAL A 61 -3.82 -30.45 12.70
N THR A 62 -3.20 -31.52 13.19
CA THR A 62 -2.19 -31.44 14.27
C THR A 62 -0.98 -30.59 13.84
N ARG A 63 -0.45 -30.81 12.63
CA ARG A 63 0.68 -30.02 12.11
C ARG A 63 0.31 -28.54 12.02
N ARG A 64 -0.80 -28.22 11.36
CA ARG A 64 -1.28 -26.82 11.21
C ARG A 64 -1.56 -26.17 12.56
N LEU A 65 -2.15 -26.91 13.50
CA LEU A 65 -2.41 -26.39 14.84
C LEU A 65 -1.11 -26.04 15.56
N LYS A 66 -0.09 -26.91 15.46
CA LYS A 66 1.23 -26.64 16.05
C LYS A 66 1.90 -25.41 15.44
N GLU A 67 1.86 -25.26 14.12
CA GLU A 67 2.38 -24.07 13.41
C GLU A 67 1.69 -22.78 13.90
N ILE A 68 0.36 -22.80 14.00
CA ILE A 68 -0.44 -21.66 14.46
C ILE A 68 -0.17 -21.35 15.94
N THR A 69 -0.16 -22.33 16.81
CA THR A 69 0.10 -22.09 18.26
C THR A 69 1.51 -21.55 18.47
N THR A 70 2.51 -22.09 17.76
CA THR A 70 3.87 -21.56 17.81
C THR A 70 3.91 -20.10 17.33
N SER A 71 3.18 -19.74 16.26
CA SER A 71 3.13 -18.36 15.79
C SER A 71 2.43 -17.42 16.77
N ILE A 72 1.42 -17.90 17.50
CA ILE A 72 0.75 -17.12 18.57
C ILE A 72 1.72 -16.89 19.73
N ASP A 73 2.40 -17.95 20.18
CA ASP A 73 3.35 -17.89 21.30
C ASP A 73 4.56 -16.98 21.01
N THR A 74 5.00 -16.94 19.74
CA THR A 74 6.09 -16.07 19.27
C THR A 74 5.62 -14.66 18.90
N GLY A 75 4.31 -14.35 19.01
CA GLY A 75 3.74 -13.06 18.63
C GLY A 75 3.73 -12.79 17.11
N THR A 76 4.01 -13.81 16.31
CA THR A 76 4.03 -13.72 14.83
C THR A 76 2.73 -14.15 14.17
N TYR A 77 1.69 -14.46 14.96
CA TYR A 77 0.42 -14.87 14.41
C TYR A 77 -0.32 -13.68 13.79
N LEU A 78 -0.62 -13.77 12.52
CA LEU A 78 -1.58 -12.87 11.85
C LEU A 78 -2.86 -13.65 11.53
N PRO A 79 -4.03 -13.11 11.87
CA PRO A 79 -5.28 -13.65 11.38
C PRO A 79 -5.30 -13.60 9.85
N SER A 80 -5.72 -14.67 9.18
CA SER A 80 -5.91 -14.64 7.73
C SER A 80 -6.75 -13.42 7.35
N CYS A 81 -6.16 -12.54 6.57
CA CYS A 81 -6.78 -11.31 6.11
C CYS A 81 -7.43 -11.58 4.75
N LYS A 82 -8.76 -11.57 4.69
CA LYS A 82 -9.50 -11.74 3.43
C LYS A 82 -9.46 -10.49 2.55
N LEU A 83 -8.87 -9.41 3.06
CA LEU A 83 -8.80 -8.11 2.40
C LEU A 83 -7.99 -8.22 1.11
N THR A 84 -8.55 -7.72 0.02
CA THR A 84 -7.82 -7.61 -1.25
C THR A 84 -6.91 -6.40 -1.24
N ALA A 85 -5.88 -6.42 -2.07
CA ALA A 85 -4.98 -5.28 -2.23
C ALA A 85 -5.72 -4.01 -2.70
N GLY A 86 -6.75 -4.17 -3.54
CA GLY A 86 -7.56 -3.05 -4.01
C GLY A 86 -8.42 -2.43 -2.91
N GLU A 87 -9.07 -3.25 -2.07
CA GLU A 87 -9.82 -2.77 -0.90
C GLU A 87 -8.90 -2.06 0.08
N TRP A 88 -7.72 -2.64 0.36
CA TRP A 88 -6.75 -2.02 1.23
C TRP A 88 -6.25 -0.68 0.70
N LEU A 89 -5.84 -0.59 -0.57
CA LEU A 89 -5.35 0.65 -1.18
C LEU A 89 -6.39 1.77 -1.16
N ASN A 90 -7.68 1.44 -1.35
CA ASN A 90 -8.77 2.41 -1.24
C ASN A 90 -8.95 2.87 0.21
N THR A 91 -8.96 1.95 1.17
CA THR A 91 -9.04 2.30 2.60
C THR A 91 -7.84 3.12 3.03
N TRP A 92 -6.64 2.74 2.62
CA TRP A 92 -5.42 3.46 2.98
C TRP A 92 -5.42 4.91 2.51
N ILE A 93 -5.83 5.17 1.25
CA ILE A 93 -5.84 6.52 0.71
C ILE A 93 -6.97 7.39 1.30
N SER A 94 -8.06 6.79 1.80
CA SER A 94 -9.15 7.54 2.44
C SER A 94 -8.90 7.80 3.92
N GLU A 95 -8.34 6.82 4.66
CA GLU A 95 -8.31 6.88 6.13
C GLU A 95 -6.94 7.29 6.69
N TYR A 96 -5.83 7.06 5.96
CA TYR A 96 -4.47 7.25 6.47
C TYR A 96 -3.73 8.44 5.88
N THR A 97 -4.42 9.28 5.10
CA THR A 97 -3.80 10.43 4.42
C THR A 97 -4.47 11.77 4.76
N ALA A 98 -5.21 11.83 5.87
CA ALA A 98 -5.97 13.03 6.28
C ALA A 98 -5.07 14.28 6.44
N ASP A 99 -3.85 14.12 6.92
CA ASP A 99 -2.89 15.22 7.15
C ASP A 99 -2.05 15.56 5.89
N TRP A 100 -2.30 14.89 4.76
CA TRP A 100 -1.52 15.11 3.55
C TRP A 100 -2.07 16.28 2.73
N LYS A 101 -1.16 16.91 1.97
CA LYS A 101 -1.56 17.96 1.03
C LYS A 101 -2.51 17.39 -0.04
N PRO A 102 -3.61 18.09 -0.39
CA PRO A 102 -4.62 17.61 -1.34
C PRO A 102 -4.03 17.14 -2.68
N LEU A 103 -3.02 17.84 -3.20
CA LEU A 103 -2.34 17.46 -4.44
C LEU A 103 -1.60 16.11 -4.32
N THR A 104 -1.00 15.83 -3.15
CA THR A 104 -0.34 14.54 -2.90
C THR A 104 -1.35 13.40 -2.91
N VAL A 105 -2.47 13.57 -2.19
CA VAL A 105 -3.57 12.59 -2.15
C VAL A 105 -4.13 12.35 -3.56
N SER A 106 -4.37 13.42 -4.33
CA SER A 106 -4.85 13.32 -5.72
C SER A 106 -3.88 12.53 -6.60
N ASN A 107 -2.58 12.83 -6.52
CA ASN A 107 -1.57 12.12 -7.30
C ASN A 107 -1.45 10.65 -6.92
N TYR A 108 -1.51 10.31 -5.64
CA TYR A 108 -1.48 8.92 -5.17
C TYR A 108 -2.73 8.18 -5.59
N SER A 109 -3.91 8.80 -5.46
CA SER A 109 -5.19 8.24 -5.92
C SER A 109 -5.18 7.95 -7.42
N LYS A 110 -4.63 8.85 -8.24
CA LYS A 110 -4.45 8.63 -9.69
C LYS A 110 -3.57 7.41 -9.97
N GLN A 111 -2.45 7.25 -9.25
CA GLN A 111 -1.55 6.10 -9.44
C GLN A 111 -2.19 4.79 -8.98
N ILE A 112 -2.90 4.80 -7.85
CA ILE A 112 -3.63 3.65 -7.33
C ILE A 112 -4.67 3.18 -8.35
N LYS A 113 -5.55 4.09 -8.80
CA LYS A 113 -6.64 3.76 -9.74
C LYS A 113 -6.15 3.35 -11.12
N LYS A 114 -5.11 4.03 -11.64
CA LYS A 114 -4.62 3.81 -13.01
C LYS A 114 -3.71 2.59 -13.13
N HIS A 115 -2.89 2.31 -12.12
CA HIS A 115 -1.81 1.33 -12.25
C HIS A 115 -1.91 0.16 -11.26
N LEU A 116 -2.23 0.40 -9.99
CA LEU A 116 -2.18 -0.62 -8.95
C LEU A 116 -3.44 -1.50 -8.94
N ILE A 117 -4.62 -0.90 -8.83
CA ILE A 117 -5.90 -1.65 -8.75
C ILE A 117 -6.12 -2.55 -9.97
N PRO A 118 -5.91 -2.11 -11.24
CA PRO A 118 -6.19 -2.96 -12.38
C PRO A 118 -5.33 -4.23 -12.46
N ARG A 119 -4.18 -4.27 -11.81
CA ARG A 119 -3.22 -5.37 -11.91
C ARG A 119 -3.02 -6.15 -10.63
N LEU A 120 -3.12 -5.51 -9.48
CA LEU A 120 -2.90 -6.13 -8.17
C LEU A 120 -4.16 -6.15 -7.30
N GLY A 121 -5.19 -5.35 -7.64
CA GLY A 121 -6.34 -5.12 -6.78
C GLY A 121 -7.16 -6.36 -6.43
N ALA A 122 -7.23 -7.35 -7.32
CA ALA A 122 -7.98 -8.60 -7.09
C ALA A 122 -7.22 -9.61 -6.22
N ALA A 123 -5.90 -9.46 -6.07
CA ALA A 123 -5.09 -10.35 -5.23
C ALA A 123 -5.38 -10.10 -3.75
N LYS A 124 -5.37 -11.15 -2.93
CA LYS A 124 -5.43 -10.96 -1.48
C LYS A 124 -4.13 -10.30 -1.01
N LEU A 125 -4.26 -9.46 0.00
CA LEU A 125 -3.12 -8.73 0.55
C LEU A 125 -2.04 -9.69 1.10
N GLU A 126 -2.47 -10.79 1.73
CA GLU A 126 -1.59 -11.84 2.26
C GLU A 126 -0.86 -12.65 1.18
N ASP A 127 -1.41 -12.71 -0.04
CA ASP A 127 -0.85 -13.49 -1.16
C ASP A 127 0.13 -12.67 -2.03
N LEU A 128 0.28 -11.36 -1.75
CA LEU A 128 1.25 -10.52 -2.46
C LEU A 128 2.68 -10.89 -2.07
N ASP A 129 3.44 -11.42 -3.01
CA ASP A 129 4.85 -11.72 -2.84
C ASP A 129 5.76 -10.81 -3.69
N THR A 130 7.04 -10.82 -3.37
CA THR A 130 8.04 -10.00 -4.06
C THR A 130 8.14 -10.33 -5.54
N HIS A 131 7.92 -11.61 -5.92
CA HIS A 131 7.99 -12.05 -7.31
C HIS A 131 6.85 -11.45 -8.14
N THR A 132 5.62 -11.53 -7.63
CA THR A 132 4.42 -10.95 -8.28
C THR A 132 4.57 -9.46 -8.48
N ILE A 133 5.06 -8.74 -7.45
CA ILE A 133 5.30 -7.29 -7.54
C ILE A 133 6.43 -6.96 -8.50
N GLN A 134 7.49 -7.75 -8.54
CA GLN A 134 8.56 -7.57 -9.52
C GLN A 134 8.06 -7.74 -10.96
N LEU A 135 7.25 -8.77 -11.22
CA LEU A 135 6.62 -8.96 -12.54
C LEU A 135 5.71 -7.77 -12.90
N PHE A 136 4.98 -7.24 -11.95
CA PHE A 136 4.19 -6.03 -12.14
C PHE A 136 5.05 -4.83 -12.56
N TYR A 137 6.16 -4.52 -11.87
CA TYR A 137 7.05 -3.42 -12.26
C TYR A 137 7.69 -3.66 -13.63
N ASN A 138 8.10 -4.87 -13.93
CA ASN A 138 8.62 -5.23 -15.25
C ASN A 138 7.58 -4.98 -16.36
N SER A 139 6.31 -5.29 -16.09
CA SER A 139 5.21 -5.04 -17.03
C SER A 139 4.97 -3.55 -17.28
N LEU A 140 5.09 -2.71 -16.24
CA LEU A 140 5.00 -1.25 -16.39
C LEU A 140 6.12 -0.70 -17.27
N THR A 141 7.35 -1.17 -17.06
CA THR A 141 8.50 -0.79 -17.89
C THR A 141 8.32 -1.23 -19.34
N LYS A 142 7.87 -2.48 -19.57
CA LYS A 142 7.58 -3.00 -20.93
C LYS A 142 6.46 -2.23 -21.63
N SER A 143 5.50 -1.66 -20.89
CA SER A 143 4.44 -0.82 -21.45
C SER A 143 4.89 0.62 -21.74
N GLY A 144 6.18 0.94 -21.63
CA GLY A 144 6.76 2.23 -21.99
C GLY A 144 6.70 3.29 -20.88
N LEU A 145 6.36 2.95 -19.63
CA LEU A 145 6.40 3.92 -18.55
C LEU A 145 7.85 4.32 -18.22
N ALA A 146 8.06 5.61 -18.04
CA ALA A 146 9.37 6.14 -17.64
C ALA A 146 9.83 5.56 -16.29
N PRO A 147 11.13 5.28 -16.10
CA PRO A 147 11.69 4.74 -14.86
C PRO A 147 11.29 5.54 -13.61
N LYS A 148 11.21 6.86 -13.72
CA LYS A 148 10.76 7.73 -12.63
C LYS A 148 9.31 7.47 -12.22
N THR A 149 8.43 7.22 -13.22
CA THR A 149 7.01 6.90 -12.96
C THR A 149 6.87 5.55 -12.26
N VAL A 150 7.61 4.52 -12.69
CA VAL A 150 7.63 3.21 -12.03
C VAL A 150 8.10 3.34 -10.58
N LYS A 151 9.15 4.16 -10.34
CA LYS A 151 9.64 4.42 -8.99
C LYS A 151 8.61 5.17 -8.12
N ASN A 152 7.84 6.09 -8.69
CA ASN A 152 6.78 6.77 -7.97
C ASN A 152 5.64 5.79 -7.60
N ILE A 153 5.21 4.92 -8.53
CA ILE A 153 4.21 3.87 -8.27
C ILE A 153 4.69 2.91 -7.17
N HIS A 154 5.98 2.52 -7.20
CA HIS A 154 6.58 1.74 -6.13
C HIS A 154 6.48 2.46 -4.78
N GLY A 155 6.80 3.76 -4.71
CA GLY A 155 6.71 4.54 -3.47
C GLY A 155 5.31 4.54 -2.85
N VAL A 156 4.28 4.67 -3.69
CA VAL A 156 2.87 4.59 -3.25
C VAL A 156 2.53 3.21 -2.69
N LEU A 157 2.87 2.14 -3.43
CA LEU A 157 2.60 0.78 -3.00
C LEU A 157 3.39 0.41 -1.74
N HIS A 158 4.66 0.82 -1.68
CA HIS A 158 5.53 0.58 -0.52
C HIS A 158 4.95 1.22 0.75
N ALA A 159 4.56 2.50 0.69
CA ALA A 159 3.97 3.20 1.83
C ALA A 159 2.66 2.56 2.31
N ALA A 160 1.78 2.18 1.38
CA ALA A 160 0.53 1.49 1.72
C ALA A 160 0.77 0.13 2.38
N LEU A 161 1.77 -0.63 1.93
CA LEU A 161 2.11 -1.94 2.50
C LEU A 161 2.86 -1.84 3.83
N GLU A 162 3.66 -0.79 4.06
CA GLU A 162 4.23 -0.48 5.39
C GLU A 162 3.10 -0.22 6.41
N GLN A 163 2.07 0.54 6.03
CA GLN A 163 0.91 0.72 6.89
C GLN A 163 0.16 -0.59 7.13
N ALA A 164 0.08 -1.47 6.13
CA ALA A 164 -0.53 -2.80 6.29
C ALA A 164 0.24 -3.69 7.30
N ILE A 165 1.57 -3.56 7.36
CA ILE A 165 2.38 -4.21 8.40
C ILE A 165 2.04 -3.63 9.78
N SER A 166 2.03 -2.30 9.91
CA SER A 166 1.70 -1.62 11.15
C SER A 166 0.32 -2.00 11.70
N ASN A 167 -0.63 -2.27 10.78
CA ASN A 167 -1.98 -2.73 11.14
C ASN A 167 -2.05 -4.26 11.38
N GLY A 168 -0.97 -5.00 11.21
CA GLY A 168 -0.94 -6.45 11.40
C GLY A 168 -1.67 -7.24 10.30
N TYR A 169 -1.78 -6.72 9.09
CA TYR A 169 -2.39 -7.43 7.95
C TYR A 169 -1.41 -8.33 7.22
N ILE A 170 -0.14 -7.95 7.18
CA ILE A 170 0.96 -8.71 6.56
C ILE A 170 2.20 -8.64 7.45
N HIS A 171 3.09 -9.63 7.35
CA HIS A 171 4.29 -9.73 8.18
C HIS A 171 5.47 -8.89 7.66
N LYS A 172 5.60 -8.76 6.36
CA LYS A 172 6.72 -8.10 5.69
C LYS A 172 6.24 -7.37 4.45
N ASN A 173 6.96 -6.33 4.09
CA ASN A 173 6.68 -5.58 2.89
C ASN A 173 7.26 -6.31 1.66
N PRO A 174 6.43 -6.87 0.77
CA PRO A 174 6.92 -7.59 -0.40
C PRO A 174 7.60 -6.68 -1.44
N THR A 175 7.43 -5.36 -1.35
CA THR A 175 8.10 -4.41 -2.24
C THR A 175 9.56 -4.18 -1.89
N ALA A 176 9.98 -4.44 -0.64
CA ALA A 176 11.33 -4.12 -0.16
C ALA A 176 12.44 -4.86 -0.93
N GLY A 177 12.17 -6.06 -1.45
CA GLY A 177 13.12 -6.86 -2.23
C GLY A 177 13.09 -6.60 -3.75
N CYS A 178 12.25 -5.67 -4.23
CA CYS A 178 12.09 -5.44 -5.67
C CYS A 178 13.22 -4.59 -6.26
N LYS A 179 13.63 -4.95 -7.48
CA LYS A 179 14.58 -4.16 -8.28
C LYS A 179 13.82 -3.17 -9.16
N LEU A 180 14.15 -1.90 -9.03
CA LEU A 180 13.54 -0.82 -9.79
C LEU A 180 14.42 -0.42 -10.99
N PRO A 181 13.83 0.09 -12.08
CA PRO A 181 14.58 0.57 -13.21
C PRO A 181 15.44 1.79 -12.81
N LYS A 182 16.65 1.86 -13.39
CA LYS A 182 17.58 2.97 -13.15
C LYS A 182 17.02 4.26 -13.75
N VAL A 183 16.91 5.29 -12.93
CA VAL A 183 16.53 6.64 -13.39
C VAL A 183 17.81 7.35 -13.86
N VAL A 184 17.90 7.59 -15.15
CA VAL A 184 18.93 8.45 -15.72
C VAL A 184 18.42 9.89 -15.65
N ARG A 185 19.17 10.76 -14.99
CA ARG A 185 18.87 12.20 -14.98
C ARG A 185 19.58 12.82 -16.19
N PRO A 186 18.84 13.46 -17.11
CA PRO A 186 19.49 14.24 -18.16
C PRO A 186 20.26 15.40 -17.54
N GLU A 187 21.37 15.76 -18.16
CA GLU A 187 22.09 16.97 -17.81
C GLU A 187 21.21 18.19 -18.11
N ILE A 188 21.05 19.05 -17.12
CA ILE A 188 20.32 20.30 -17.29
C ILE A 188 21.29 21.31 -17.91
N LYS A 189 21.04 21.71 -19.13
CA LYS A 189 21.76 22.81 -19.80
C LYS A 189 21.00 24.10 -19.56
N PRO A 190 21.61 25.11 -18.91
CA PRO A 190 21.00 26.43 -18.80
C PRO A 190 20.87 27.06 -20.18
N LEU A 191 19.96 28.01 -20.33
CA LEU A 191 19.83 28.78 -21.57
C LEU A 191 21.03 29.70 -21.75
N GLU A 192 21.54 29.76 -22.97
CA GLU A 192 22.57 30.73 -23.35
C GLU A 192 21.97 32.14 -23.48
N PRO A 193 22.79 33.22 -23.37
CA PRO A 193 22.29 34.60 -23.42
C PRO A 193 21.46 34.90 -24.66
N GLU A 194 21.83 34.36 -25.82
CA GLU A 194 21.12 34.54 -27.11
C GLU A 194 19.74 33.83 -27.07
N GLU A 195 19.66 32.70 -26.42
CA GLU A 195 18.40 31.95 -26.23
C GLU A 195 17.45 32.70 -25.29
N ILE A 196 18.01 33.29 -24.23
CA ILE A 196 17.27 34.15 -23.31
C ILE A 196 16.70 35.36 -24.04
N ALA A 197 17.52 36.03 -24.85
CA ALA A 197 17.09 37.20 -25.66
C ALA A 197 15.96 36.84 -26.65
N ARG A 198 16.07 35.69 -27.32
CA ARG A 198 15.01 35.18 -28.22
C ARG A 198 13.72 34.86 -27.44
N MET A 199 13.82 34.19 -26.30
CA MET A 199 12.67 33.86 -25.45
C MET A 199 11.95 35.11 -24.97
N LEU A 200 12.68 36.14 -24.49
CA LEU A 200 12.09 37.40 -24.06
C LEU A 200 11.41 38.17 -25.22
N LYS A 201 11.98 38.10 -26.44
CA LYS A 201 11.37 38.71 -27.62
C LYS A 201 10.05 38.02 -28.00
N GLU A 202 10.00 36.71 -27.93
CA GLU A 202 8.78 35.97 -28.21
C GLU A 202 7.72 36.16 -27.09
N ALA A 203 8.16 36.17 -25.82
CA ALA A 203 7.26 36.40 -24.68
C ALA A 203 6.50 37.73 -24.77
N LYS A 204 7.10 38.79 -25.31
CA LYS A 204 6.44 40.08 -25.53
C LYS A 204 5.21 40.02 -26.45
N LYS A 205 5.00 38.95 -27.20
CA LYS A 205 3.82 38.73 -28.03
C LYS A 205 2.65 38.12 -27.27
N ASP A 206 2.89 37.70 -26.05
CA ASP A 206 1.90 37.03 -25.19
C ASP A 206 1.29 38.03 -24.21
N ALA A 207 0.02 37.81 -23.84
CA ALA A 207 -0.68 38.60 -22.84
C ALA A 207 -0.07 38.52 -21.43
N TYR A 208 0.75 37.48 -21.20
CA TYR A 208 1.43 37.21 -19.92
C TYR A 208 2.95 37.46 -19.98
N ASP A 209 3.40 38.37 -20.86
CA ASP A 209 4.82 38.69 -21.05
C ASP A 209 5.53 39.05 -19.73
N ASN A 210 4.91 39.85 -18.89
CA ASN A 210 5.45 40.21 -17.57
C ASN A 210 5.65 39.03 -16.66
N LEU A 211 4.79 38.00 -16.74
CA LEU A 211 4.93 36.76 -15.94
C LEU A 211 6.22 36.03 -16.31
N PHE A 212 6.51 35.88 -17.61
CA PHE A 212 7.74 35.24 -18.09
C PHE A 212 8.99 36.03 -17.69
N ILE A 213 8.93 37.35 -17.76
CA ILE A 213 10.03 38.23 -17.37
C ILE A 213 10.32 38.07 -15.88
N VAL A 214 9.30 38.20 -15.03
CA VAL A 214 9.45 38.05 -13.56
C VAL A 214 9.95 36.62 -13.21
N ALA A 215 9.39 35.58 -13.84
CA ALA A 215 9.86 34.19 -13.62
C ALA A 215 11.35 34.04 -13.92
N MET A 216 11.82 34.60 -15.02
CA MET A 216 13.21 34.49 -15.46
C MET A 216 14.18 35.24 -14.52
N PHE A 217 13.83 36.42 -14.09
CA PHE A 217 14.73 37.27 -13.26
C PHE A 217 14.70 36.86 -11.78
N THR A 218 13.61 36.27 -11.30
CA THR A 218 13.46 35.87 -9.89
C THR A 218 13.73 34.39 -9.63
N GLY A 219 13.63 33.52 -10.64
CA GLY A 219 13.71 32.08 -10.48
C GLY A 219 12.53 31.47 -9.71
N MET A 220 11.43 32.21 -9.53
CA MET A 220 10.24 31.74 -8.84
C MET A 220 9.59 30.58 -9.59
N ARG A 221 9.05 29.60 -8.85
CA ARG A 221 8.24 28.53 -9.42
C ARG A 221 6.90 29.08 -9.91
N GLN A 222 6.31 28.45 -10.95
CA GLN A 222 5.03 28.88 -11.50
C GLN A 222 3.96 29.11 -10.42
N GLY A 223 3.74 28.17 -9.51
CA GLY A 223 2.76 28.31 -8.44
C GLY A 223 3.07 29.44 -7.46
N GLU A 224 4.33 29.72 -7.18
CA GLU A 224 4.78 30.84 -6.34
C GLU A 224 4.52 32.18 -7.05
N LEU A 225 4.79 32.23 -8.34
CA LEU A 225 4.58 33.40 -9.16
C LEU A 225 3.09 33.75 -9.30
N LEU A 226 2.25 32.74 -9.58
CA LEU A 226 0.79 32.92 -9.66
C LEU A 226 0.14 33.24 -8.29
N GLY A 227 0.78 32.83 -7.18
CA GLY A 227 0.36 33.14 -5.83
C GLY A 227 0.91 34.45 -5.25
N LEU A 228 1.73 35.17 -6.02
CA LEU A 228 2.34 36.42 -5.54
C LEU A 228 1.29 37.53 -5.44
N SER A 229 1.24 38.21 -4.29
CA SER A 229 0.41 39.39 -4.06
C SER A 229 1.26 40.63 -3.86
N TRP A 230 0.70 41.81 -4.17
CA TRP A 230 1.38 43.09 -4.05
C TRP A 230 1.87 43.39 -2.62
N ASP A 231 1.17 42.93 -1.58
CA ASP A 231 1.57 43.06 -0.18
C ASP A 231 2.89 42.34 0.16
N ASN A 232 3.32 41.44 -0.70
CA ASN A 232 4.55 40.66 -0.55
C ASN A 232 5.71 41.20 -1.39
N VAL A 233 5.53 42.35 -2.07
CA VAL A 233 6.55 43.02 -2.89
C VAL A 233 6.93 44.33 -2.23
N ASN A 234 8.17 44.46 -1.77
CA ASN A 234 8.68 45.70 -1.19
C ASN A 234 9.57 46.40 -2.22
N PHE A 235 9.02 47.41 -2.88
CA PHE A 235 9.73 48.20 -3.88
C PHE A 235 10.87 49.05 -3.32
N LYS A 236 10.82 49.40 -2.00
CA LYS A 236 11.89 50.20 -1.38
C LYS A 236 13.16 49.38 -1.14
N THR A 237 12.99 48.14 -0.78
CA THR A 237 14.14 47.24 -0.50
C THR A 237 14.45 46.28 -1.64
N GLY A 238 13.59 46.22 -2.68
CA GLY A 238 13.72 45.27 -3.80
C GLY A 238 13.48 43.81 -3.40
N GLN A 239 12.72 43.57 -2.30
CA GLN A 239 12.49 42.23 -1.77
C GLN A 239 11.11 41.70 -2.16
N ILE A 240 11.08 40.42 -2.55
CA ILE A 240 9.85 39.64 -2.76
C ILE A 240 9.80 38.53 -1.70
N THR A 241 8.67 38.45 -0.98
CA THR A 241 8.44 37.41 0.04
C THR A 241 7.46 36.38 -0.49
N ILE A 242 7.89 35.11 -0.61
CA ILE A 242 7.03 34.01 -1.05
C ILE A 242 6.32 33.42 0.16
N LYS A 243 5.00 33.63 0.30
CA LYS A 243 4.19 33.11 1.40
C LYS A 243 3.23 32.00 0.98
N GLN A 244 2.84 31.94 -0.28
CA GLN A 244 1.86 31.02 -0.81
C GLN A 244 2.18 30.63 -2.25
N GLN A 245 1.54 29.55 -2.68
CA GLN A 245 1.60 29.11 -4.07
C GLN A 245 0.20 28.66 -4.50
N LEU A 246 -0.17 28.96 -5.73
CA LEU A 246 -1.40 28.44 -6.34
C LEU A 246 -1.11 27.07 -6.97
N HIS A 247 -2.08 26.17 -6.85
CA HIS A 247 -2.11 24.86 -7.48
C HIS A 247 -3.41 24.74 -8.28
N ASP A 248 -3.30 24.27 -9.51
CA ASP A 248 -4.43 23.85 -10.33
C ASP A 248 -5.01 22.52 -9.82
#